data_8ad10e06ab8503f5ad89696c7365b73f
#
_entry.id   8ad10e06ab8503f5ad89696c7365b73f
#
_cell.length_a   1.000
_cell.length_b   1.000
_cell.length_c   1.000
_cell.angle_alpha   90.00
_cell.angle_beta   90.00
_cell.angle_gamma   90.00
#
_symmetry.space_group_name_H-M   'P 1'
#
loop_
_entity.id
_entity.type
_entity.pdbx_description
1 polymer ?
#
loop_
_entity_poly.entity_id
_entity_poly.type
_entity_poly.pdbx_seq_one_letter_code
_entity_poly.pdbx_strand_id
1 'polypeptide(L)' 'MPRKLGELRADLRRAGFRNRGGKGDHQNWEHPRVAKSVGLAGQNGDDAQPYQERAVRVALDELARAQKGVEP' A
#
# COMPACT_ATOMS: atom_id res chain seq x y z
N MET A 1 -9.80 -8.71 -13.95
CA MET A 1 -8.89 -9.69 -13.34
C MET A 1 -8.26 -9.08 -12.10
N PRO A 2 -8.15 -9.86 -11.02
CA PRO A 2 -7.51 -9.32 -9.82
C PRO A 2 -6.03 -9.08 -10.05
N ARG A 3 -5.51 -8.08 -9.38
CA ARG A 3 -4.08 -7.81 -9.43
C ARG A 3 -3.34 -8.76 -8.50
N LYS A 4 -2.07 -8.97 -8.75
CA LYS A 4 -1.24 -9.76 -7.86
C LYS A 4 -0.74 -8.91 -6.70
N LEU A 5 -0.55 -9.52 -5.53
CA LEU A 5 -0.04 -8.82 -4.37
C LEU A 5 1.30 -8.14 -4.65
N GLY A 6 2.16 -8.81 -5.43
CA GLY A 6 3.43 -8.20 -5.82
C GLY A 6 3.28 -6.89 -6.57
N GLU A 7 2.21 -6.76 -7.36
CA GLU A 7 1.93 -5.52 -8.08
C GLU A 7 1.51 -4.42 -7.12
N LEU A 8 0.67 -4.75 -6.13
CA LEU A 8 0.26 -3.77 -5.12
C LEU A 8 1.47 -3.31 -4.30
N ARG A 9 2.34 -4.23 -3.93
CA ARG A 9 3.56 -3.89 -3.19
C ARG A 9 4.48 -3.00 -4.01
N ALA A 10 4.58 -3.27 -5.30
CA ALA A 10 5.40 -2.44 -6.19
C ALA A 10 4.83 -1.02 -6.28
N ASP A 11 3.51 -0.89 -6.37
CA ASP A 11 2.87 0.42 -6.40
C ASP A 11 3.17 1.21 -5.12
N LEU A 12 3.05 0.55 -3.96
CA LEU A 12 3.34 1.20 -2.69
C LEU A 12 4.80 1.62 -2.60
N ARG A 13 5.71 0.75 -3.01
CA ARG A 13 7.14 1.07 -2.98
C ARG A 13 7.45 2.25 -3.90
N ARG A 14 6.87 2.25 -5.08
CA ARG A 14 7.09 3.33 -6.06
C ARG A 14 6.57 4.67 -5.54
N ALA A 15 5.51 4.64 -4.73
CA ALA A 15 4.94 5.84 -4.13
C ALA A 15 5.70 6.32 -2.89
N GLY A 16 6.70 5.56 -2.43
CA GLY A 16 7.51 5.94 -1.30
C GLY A 16 7.11 5.32 0.02
N PHE A 17 6.19 4.36 0.01
CA PHE A 17 5.84 3.62 1.21
C PHE A 17 6.98 2.68 1.59
N ARG A 18 7.13 2.46 2.88
CA ARG A 18 8.14 1.54 3.42
C ARG A 18 7.48 0.32 4.00
N ASN A 19 8.07 -0.83 3.73
CA ASN A 19 7.65 -2.09 4.33
C ASN A 19 8.29 -2.19 5.72
N ARG A 20 7.45 -2.12 6.76
CA ARG A 20 7.90 -2.21 8.14
C ARG A 20 7.94 -3.65 8.65
N GLY A 21 7.57 -4.61 7.80
CA GLY A 21 7.60 -6.01 8.16
C GLY A 21 6.37 -6.43 8.94
N GLY A 22 6.45 -7.62 9.49
CA GLY A 22 5.38 -8.26 10.23
C GLY A 22 5.73 -9.72 10.40
N LYS A 23 4.79 -10.51 10.90
CA LYS A 23 5.03 -11.94 11.08
C LYS A 23 4.80 -12.69 9.78
N GLY A 24 5.72 -13.58 9.44
CA GLY A 24 5.60 -14.41 8.25
C GLY A 24 5.58 -13.57 7.00
N ASP A 25 4.57 -13.80 6.15
CA ASP A 25 4.40 -13.05 4.91
C ASP A 25 3.51 -11.82 5.08
N HIS A 26 3.17 -11.47 6.31
CA HIS A 26 2.39 -10.28 6.62
C HIS A 26 3.30 -9.06 6.61
N GLN A 27 2.93 -8.04 5.86
CA GLN A 27 3.73 -6.83 5.73
C GLN A 27 2.87 -5.60 6.00
N ASN A 28 3.45 -4.65 6.72
CA ASN A 28 2.82 -3.35 6.98
C ASN A 28 3.58 -2.27 6.23
N TRP A 29 2.86 -1.56 5.36
CA TRP A 29 3.44 -0.51 4.53
C TRP A 29 3.04 0.85 5.06
N GLU A 30 4.00 1.72 5.28
CA GLU A 30 3.79 3.02 5.89
C GLU A 30 4.41 4.13 5.08
N HIS A 31 3.81 5.31 5.19
CA HIS A 31 4.33 6.52 4.57
C HIS A 31 4.14 7.68 5.56
N PRO A 32 5.15 8.57 5.69
CA PRO A 32 5.05 9.66 6.68
C PRO A 32 3.88 10.61 6.45
N ARG A 33 3.38 10.70 5.22
CA ARG A 33 2.27 11.59 4.90
C ARG A 33 0.91 10.92 4.90
N VAL A 34 0.86 9.62 5.24
CA VAL A 34 -0.37 8.85 5.28
C VAL A 34 -0.55 8.33 6.69
N ALA A 35 -1.70 8.64 7.29
CA ALA A 35 -1.92 8.34 8.69
C ALA A 35 -2.00 6.85 8.99
N LYS A 36 -2.60 6.08 8.08
CA LYS A 36 -2.83 4.66 8.31
C LYS A 36 -1.85 3.81 7.51
N SER A 37 -1.37 2.75 8.13
CA SER A 37 -0.56 1.77 7.40
C SER A 37 -1.44 0.86 6.56
N VAL A 38 -0.84 0.23 5.56
CA VAL A 38 -1.51 -0.75 4.70
C VAL A 38 -0.94 -2.13 5.03
N GLY A 39 -1.79 -3.02 5.53
CA GLY A 39 -1.38 -4.40 5.82
C GLY A 39 -1.66 -5.30 4.63
N LEU A 40 -0.65 -5.95 4.13
CA LEU A 40 -0.79 -6.93 3.06
C LEU A 40 -0.21 -8.26 3.51
N ALA A 41 -1.02 -9.32 3.43
CA ALA A 41 -0.57 -10.66 3.76
C ALA A 41 -0.69 -11.53 2.52
N GLY A 42 0.28 -12.42 2.33
CA GLY A 42 0.32 -13.33 1.21
C GLY A 42 1.58 -13.14 0.37
N GLN A 43 1.73 -13.99 -0.62
CA GLN A 43 2.92 -13.98 -1.45
C GLN A 43 2.70 -13.14 -2.70
N ASN A 44 3.80 -12.71 -3.30
CA ASN A 44 3.74 -11.82 -4.47
C ASN A 44 2.94 -12.41 -5.62
N GLY A 45 2.95 -13.73 -5.78
CA GLY A 45 2.21 -14.39 -6.86
C GLY A 45 0.74 -14.60 -6.57
N ASP A 46 0.28 -14.33 -5.36
CA ASP A 46 -1.12 -14.51 -4.98
C ASP A 46 -1.99 -13.40 -5.55
N ASP A 47 -3.23 -13.74 -5.88
CA ASP A 47 -4.21 -12.75 -6.29
C ASP A 47 -4.60 -11.88 -5.09
N ALA A 48 -4.65 -10.59 -5.30
CA ALA A 48 -5.07 -9.66 -4.25
C ALA A 48 -6.57 -9.81 -3.99
N GLN A 49 -6.95 -9.72 -2.72
CA GLN A 49 -8.36 -9.67 -2.34
C GLN A 49 -8.91 -8.28 -2.61
N PRO A 50 -10.22 -8.14 -2.85
CA PRO A 50 -10.81 -6.81 -3.10
C PRO A 50 -10.51 -5.80 -2.00
N TYR A 51 -10.51 -6.22 -0.73
CA TYR A 51 -10.23 -5.31 0.36
C TYR A 51 -8.77 -4.85 0.35
N GLN A 52 -7.86 -5.70 -0.13
CA GLN A 52 -6.45 -5.32 -0.24
C GLN A 52 -6.25 -4.28 -1.35
N GLU A 53 -6.89 -4.48 -2.49
CA GLU A 53 -6.83 -3.50 -3.57
C GLU A 53 -7.40 -2.16 -3.13
N ARG A 54 -8.52 -2.20 -2.41
CA ARG A 54 -9.16 -0.99 -1.91
C ARG A 54 -8.25 -0.26 -0.91
N ALA A 55 -7.64 -1.00 0.00
CA ALA A 55 -6.75 -0.41 0.99
C ALA A 55 -5.58 0.31 0.34
N VAL A 56 -4.99 -0.30 -0.68
CA VAL A 56 -3.88 0.32 -1.41
C VAL A 56 -4.35 1.57 -2.14
N ARG A 57 -5.51 1.48 -2.80
CA ARG A 57 -6.05 2.64 -3.52
C ARG A 57 -6.33 3.81 -2.58
N VAL A 58 -6.93 3.53 -1.43
CA VAL A 58 -7.22 4.58 -0.44
C VAL A 58 -5.92 5.21 0.06
N ALA A 59 -4.90 4.40 0.33
CA ALA A 59 -3.61 4.91 0.79
C ALA A 59 -2.95 5.80 -0.27
N LEU A 60 -2.99 5.40 -1.53
CA LEU A 60 -2.42 6.18 -2.60
C LEU A 60 -3.20 7.48 -2.82
N ASP A 61 -4.52 7.43 -2.68
CA ASP A 61 -5.35 8.64 -2.76
C ASP A 61 -5.04 9.61 -1.62
N GLU A 62 -4.88 9.09 -0.41
CA GLU A 62 -4.52 9.93 0.74
C GLU A 62 -3.17 10.61 0.52
N LEU A 63 -2.21 9.87 -0.01
CA LEU A 63 -0.90 10.43 -0.31
C LEU A 63 -1.01 11.55 -1.34
N ALA A 64 -1.78 11.34 -2.40
CA ALA A 64 -1.96 12.36 -3.43
C ALA A 64 -2.59 13.63 -2.85
N ARG A 65 -3.59 13.46 -1.99
CA ARG A 65 -4.25 14.60 -1.34
C ARG A 65 -3.30 15.33 -0.39
N ALA A 66 -2.50 14.58 0.36
CA ALA A 66 -1.54 15.17 1.27
C ALA A 66 -0.49 16.00 0.52
N GLN A 67 -0.04 15.50 -0.61
CA GLN A 67 0.93 16.22 -1.44
C GLN A 67 0.33 17.50 -2.02
N LYS A 68 -0.92 17.43 -2.47
CA LYS A 68 -1.61 18.62 -2.97
C LYS A 68 -1.85 19.65 -1.85
N GLY A 69 -2.20 19.17 -0.68
CA GLY A 69 -2.49 20.04 0.44
C GLY A 69 -1.28 20.80 0.98
N VAL A 70 -0.08 20.37 0.62
CA VAL A 70 1.16 21.01 1.08
C VAL A 70 1.55 22.18 0.19
N GLU A 71 0.99 22.25 -1.00
CA GLU A 71 1.33 23.32 -1.92
C GLU A 71 0.75 24.66 -1.46
N PRO A 72 1.54 25.72 -1.51
CA PRO A 72 1.08 27.04 -1.14
C PRO A 72 0.04 27.59 -2.11
#